data_dc6887ab0e38811cd8a20a2bda3376e8
#
_entry.id   dc6887ab0e38811cd8a20a2bda3376e8
#
_cell.length_a   1.000
_cell.length_b   1.000
_cell.length_c   1.000
_cell.angle_alpha   90.00
_cell.angle_beta   90.00
_cell.angle_gamma   90.00
#
_symmetry.space_group_name_H-M   'P 1'
#
loop_
_entity.id
_entity.type
_entity.pdbx_description
1 polymer ?
#
loop_
_entity_poly.entity_id
_entity_poly.type
_entity_poly.pdbx_seq_one_letter_code
_entity_poly.pdbx_strand_id
1 'polypeptide(L)'
;MTAKPDPLIHPITRLSICGLLAAGADWVEFAALRDAAGISDSVLSKQSRVLEDAGYVEVRKGAVGRRPRTWFRLTADGRRAVQGHLAWLAQLEEAVAAAPEPMTGGGDHPGGVPGKSSPGVTRRH
;
A
#
# COMPACT_ATOMS: atom_id res chain seq x y z
N MET A 1 5.53 -11.88 -16.20
CA MET A 1 5.54 -11.57 -14.76
C MET A 1 5.16 -12.83 -13.99
N THR A 2 5.97 -13.21 -13.01
CA THR A 2 5.74 -14.42 -12.22
C THR A 2 5.01 -14.17 -10.90
N ALA A 3 5.18 -12.98 -10.31
CA ALA A 3 4.46 -12.61 -9.11
C ALA A 3 3.03 -12.20 -9.46
N LYS A 4 2.12 -12.36 -8.49
CA LYS A 4 0.71 -12.04 -8.68
C LYS A 4 0.28 -11.02 -7.63
N PRO A 5 -0.67 -10.13 -7.98
CA PRO A 5 -1.22 -9.23 -6.97
C PRO A 5 -2.03 -10.02 -5.96
N ASP A 6 -2.03 -9.53 -4.72
CA ASP A 6 -2.88 -10.07 -3.67
C ASP A 6 -4.05 -9.11 -3.49
N PRO A 7 -5.28 -9.52 -3.83
CA PRO A 7 -6.44 -8.62 -3.74
C PRO A 7 -6.75 -8.17 -2.32
N LEU A 8 -6.33 -8.94 -1.31
CA LEU A 8 -6.53 -8.54 0.09
C LEU A 8 -5.55 -7.46 0.52
N ILE A 9 -4.33 -7.50 -0.01
CA ILE A 9 -3.27 -6.53 0.28
C ILE A 9 -3.38 -5.30 -0.62
N HIS A 10 -3.91 -5.47 -1.83
CA HIS A 10 -3.90 -4.43 -2.87
C HIS A 10 -4.52 -3.10 -2.43
N PRO A 11 -5.66 -3.05 -1.71
CA PRO A 11 -6.17 -1.76 -1.26
C PRO A 11 -5.09 -1.00 -0.48
N ILE A 12 -4.88 0.26 -0.86
CA ILE A 12 -3.71 1.02 -0.41
C ILE A 12 -3.60 1.11 1.11
N THR A 13 -4.72 1.21 1.81
CA THR A 13 -4.70 1.29 3.27
C THR A 13 -4.19 -0.01 3.88
N ARG A 14 -4.66 -1.16 3.38
CA ARG A 14 -4.17 -2.46 3.88
C ARG A 14 -2.73 -2.71 3.49
N LEU A 15 -2.34 -2.32 2.28
CA LEU A 15 -0.94 -2.41 1.86
C LEU A 15 -0.04 -1.57 2.77
N SER A 16 -0.47 -0.36 3.11
CA SER A 16 0.30 0.51 4.01
C SER A 16 0.44 -0.10 5.39
N ILE A 17 -0.65 -0.64 5.95
CA ILE A 17 -0.62 -1.30 7.26
C ILE A 17 0.37 -2.47 7.24
N CYS A 18 0.26 -3.35 6.26
CA CYS A 18 1.13 -4.52 6.16
C CYS A 18 2.58 -4.14 5.93
N GLY A 19 2.83 -3.13 5.11
CA GLY A 19 4.18 -2.64 4.85
C GLY A 19 4.83 -2.06 6.10
N LEU A 20 4.07 -1.28 6.87
CA LEU A 20 4.57 -0.71 8.12
C LEU A 20 4.84 -1.79 9.16
N LEU A 21 3.99 -2.82 9.24
CA LEU A 21 4.23 -3.95 10.13
C LEU A 21 5.44 -4.77 9.70
N ALA A 22 5.65 -4.92 8.40
CA ALA A 22 6.80 -5.66 7.87
C ALA A 22 8.11 -4.93 8.15
N ALA A 23 8.09 -3.59 8.14
CA ALA A 23 9.27 -2.76 8.36
C ALA A 23 9.52 -2.46 9.83
N GLY A 24 8.52 -2.64 10.69
CA GLY A 24 8.58 -2.24 12.07
C GLY A 24 9.10 -3.32 13.01
N ALA A 25 8.95 -3.05 14.30
CA ALA A 25 9.23 -4.02 15.34
C ALA A 25 8.23 -5.17 15.27
N ASP A 26 8.52 -6.26 15.99
CA ASP A 26 7.66 -7.44 15.97
C ASP A 26 6.20 -7.08 16.30
N TRP A 27 5.97 -6.51 17.48
CA TRP A 27 4.65 -6.02 17.88
C TRP A 27 4.63 -4.50 17.80
N VAL A 28 3.63 -3.95 17.11
CA VAL A 28 3.47 -2.51 16.92
C VAL A 28 2.17 -2.08 17.59
N GLU A 29 2.25 -1.07 18.43
CA GLU A 29 1.07 -0.56 19.15
C GLU A 29 0.13 0.16 18.21
N PHE A 30 -1.17 0.09 18.53
CA PHE A 30 -2.25 0.68 17.73
C PHE A 30 -1.98 2.14 17.37
N ALA A 31 -1.66 2.98 18.38
CA ALA A 31 -1.46 4.41 18.13
C ALA A 31 -0.27 4.67 17.20
N ALA A 32 0.81 3.92 17.37
CA ALA A 32 1.99 4.06 16.52
C ALA A 32 1.68 3.69 15.08
N LEU A 33 0.96 2.59 14.88
CA LEU A 33 0.59 2.14 13.54
C LEU A 33 -0.40 3.12 12.88
N ARG A 34 -1.41 3.56 13.64
CA ARG A 34 -2.39 4.54 13.18
C ARG A 34 -1.70 5.81 12.70
N ASP A 35 -0.80 6.36 13.52
CA ASP A 35 -0.11 7.62 13.21
C ASP A 35 0.82 7.46 12.01
N ALA A 36 1.56 6.34 11.95
CA ALA A 36 2.46 6.08 10.84
C ALA A 36 1.69 5.91 9.52
N ALA A 37 0.52 5.29 9.57
CA ALA A 37 -0.31 5.09 8.39
C ALA A 37 -1.13 6.34 8.03
N GLY A 38 -1.24 7.30 8.94
CA GLY A 38 -2.00 8.53 8.70
C GLY A 38 -3.50 8.30 8.58
N ILE A 39 -4.05 7.38 9.36
CA ILE A 39 -5.47 7.00 9.29
C ILE A 39 -6.14 7.20 10.64
N SER A 40 -7.46 7.10 10.66
CA SER A 40 -8.25 7.23 11.88
C SER A 40 -8.29 5.92 12.65
N ASP A 41 -8.70 5.99 13.91
CA ASP A 41 -8.91 4.81 14.76
C ASP A 41 -9.88 3.83 14.11
N SER A 42 -11.01 4.34 13.60
CA SER A 42 -12.03 3.48 13.00
C SER A 42 -11.54 2.81 11.71
N VAL A 43 -10.76 3.51 10.91
CA VAL A 43 -10.19 2.94 9.69
C VAL A 43 -9.19 1.83 10.05
N LEU A 44 -8.30 2.09 11.03
CA LEU A 44 -7.35 1.07 11.44
C LEU A 44 -8.07 -0.16 12.02
N SER A 45 -9.07 0.06 12.88
CA SER A 45 -9.85 -1.04 13.47
C SER A 45 -10.51 -1.89 12.39
N LYS A 46 -11.12 -1.24 11.40
CA LYS A 46 -11.81 -1.96 10.32
C LYS A 46 -10.83 -2.73 9.44
N GLN A 47 -9.76 -2.08 9.00
CA GLN A 47 -8.83 -2.71 8.07
C GLN A 47 -7.99 -3.80 8.74
N SER A 48 -7.60 -3.60 10.00
CA SER A 48 -6.87 -4.63 10.73
C SER A 48 -7.72 -5.87 10.97
N ARG A 49 -9.04 -5.72 11.15
CA ARG A 49 -9.93 -6.87 11.28
C ARG A 49 -9.98 -7.67 10.00
N VAL A 50 -10.03 -7.02 8.85
CA VAL A 50 -9.99 -7.70 7.55
C VAL A 50 -8.71 -8.52 7.42
N LEU A 51 -7.59 -7.95 7.82
CA LEU A 51 -6.28 -8.61 7.76
C LEU A 51 -6.17 -9.75 8.79
N GLU A 52 -6.73 -9.56 9.98
CA GLU A 52 -6.75 -10.59 11.01
C GLU A 52 -7.58 -11.78 10.55
N ASP A 53 -8.76 -11.54 10.00
CA ASP A 53 -9.66 -12.58 9.53
C ASP A 53 -9.02 -13.39 8.38
N ALA A 54 -8.16 -12.78 7.61
CA ALA A 54 -7.43 -13.46 6.54
C ALA A 54 -6.20 -14.22 7.04
N GLY A 55 -5.84 -14.07 8.31
CA GLY A 55 -4.66 -14.73 8.87
C GLY A 55 -3.36 -14.00 8.56
N TYR A 56 -3.42 -12.74 8.15
CA TYR A 56 -2.23 -11.97 7.79
C TYR A 56 -1.68 -11.15 8.96
N VAL A 57 -2.51 -10.86 9.95
CA VAL A 57 -2.15 -10.05 11.11
C VAL A 57 -2.63 -10.73 12.38
N GLU A 58 -1.79 -10.71 13.40
CA GLU A 58 -2.16 -11.10 14.75
C GLU A 58 -2.45 -9.85 15.57
N VAL A 59 -3.45 -9.95 16.43
CA VAL A 59 -3.84 -8.85 17.30
C VAL A 59 -3.71 -9.33 18.75
N ARG A 60 -3.05 -8.54 19.57
CA ARG A 60 -2.93 -8.82 21.01
C ARG A 60 -3.47 -7.62 21.79
N LYS A 61 -4.38 -7.90 22.72
CA LYS A 61 -4.93 -6.90 23.60
C LYS A 61 -4.39 -7.10 25.00
N GLY A 62 -4.13 -6.00 25.68
CA GLY A 62 -3.62 -6.02 27.04
C GLY A 62 -3.76 -4.66 27.67
N ALA A 63 -2.92 -4.36 28.62
CA ALA A 63 -2.95 -3.07 29.30
C ALA A 63 -1.56 -2.66 29.73
N VAL A 64 -1.34 -1.34 29.78
CA VAL A 64 -0.19 -0.74 30.42
C VAL A 64 -0.74 0.06 31.60
N GLY A 65 -0.49 -0.42 32.81
CA GLY A 65 -1.19 0.09 33.98
C GLY A 65 -2.68 -0.21 33.85
N ARG A 66 -3.52 0.84 33.88
CA ARG A 66 -4.97 0.70 33.71
C ARG A 66 -5.46 1.05 32.31
N ARG A 67 -4.53 1.36 31.39
CA ARG A 67 -4.89 1.77 30.04
C ARG A 67 -4.92 0.57 29.11
N PRO A 68 -6.04 0.30 28.46
CA PRO A 68 -6.08 -0.76 27.44
C PRO A 68 -5.13 -0.42 26.30
N ARG A 69 -4.48 -1.45 25.78
CA ARG A 69 -3.56 -1.33 24.65
C ARG A 69 -3.84 -2.45 23.67
N THR A 70 -3.61 -2.17 22.41
CA THR A 70 -3.70 -3.15 21.35
C THR A 70 -2.41 -3.12 20.55
N TRP A 71 -1.88 -4.30 20.25
CA TRP A 71 -0.68 -4.47 19.43
C TRP A 71 -1.00 -5.35 18.25
N PHE A 72 -0.29 -5.11 17.17
CA PHE A 72 -0.42 -5.86 15.92
C PHE A 72 0.92 -6.43 15.52
N ARG A 73 0.89 -7.59 14.90
CA ARG A 73 2.07 -8.24 14.32
C ARG A 73 1.68 -8.89 13.01
N LEU A 74 2.56 -8.80 12.02
CA LEU A 74 2.38 -9.50 10.76
C LEU A 74 2.68 -10.98 10.98
N THR A 75 1.81 -11.87 10.50
CA THR A 75 2.08 -13.31 10.54
C THR A 75 3.07 -13.69 9.44
N ALA A 76 3.57 -14.92 9.49
CA ALA A 76 4.41 -15.44 8.41
C ALA A 76 3.66 -15.42 7.08
N ASP A 77 2.38 -15.79 7.08
CA ASP A 77 1.54 -15.71 5.88
C ASP A 77 1.37 -14.28 5.39
N GLY A 78 1.14 -13.36 6.31
CA GLY A 78 1.04 -11.94 5.97
C GLY A 78 2.33 -11.39 5.38
N ARG A 79 3.46 -11.79 5.93
CA ARG A 79 4.77 -11.37 5.40
C ARG A 79 4.97 -11.90 3.99
N ARG A 80 4.66 -13.17 3.75
CA ARG A 80 4.75 -13.72 2.38
C ARG A 80 3.81 -13.01 1.42
N ALA A 81 2.60 -12.71 1.86
CA ALA A 81 1.63 -12.01 1.03
C ALA A 81 2.09 -10.61 0.65
N VAL A 82 2.61 -9.85 1.61
CA VAL A 82 3.07 -8.50 1.32
C VAL A 82 4.32 -8.52 0.44
N GLN A 83 5.23 -9.45 0.70
CA GLN A 83 6.44 -9.59 -0.14
C GLN A 83 6.08 -9.95 -1.58
N GLY A 84 5.13 -10.88 -1.75
CA GLY A 84 4.65 -11.27 -3.08
C GLY A 84 3.98 -10.12 -3.81
N HIS A 85 3.17 -9.34 -3.10
CA HIS A 85 2.50 -8.19 -3.69
C HIS A 85 3.50 -7.10 -4.10
N LEU A 86 4.48 -6.83 -3.24
CA LEU A 86 5.54 -5.86 -3.56
C LEU A 86 6.38 -6.33 -4.74
N ALA A 87 6.65 -7.64 -4.83
CA ALA A 87 7.35 -8.20 -5.99
C ALA A 87 6.54 -8.00 -7.27
N TRP A 88 5.23 -8.16 -7.21
CA TRP A 88 4.36 -7.90 -8.35
C TRP A 88 4.43 -6.43 -8.77
N LEU A 89 4.37 -5.51 -7.82
CA LEU A 89 4.50 -4.08 -8.11
C LEU A 89 5.85 -3.76 -8.76
N ALA A 90 6.93 -4.37 -8.26
CA ALA A 90 8.27 -4.17 -8.82
C ALA A 90 8.36 -4.68 -10.26
N GLN A 91 7.75 -5.84 -10.55
CA GLN A 91 7.70 -6.38 -11.90
C GLN A 91 6.89 -5.50 -12.84
N LEU A 92 5.78 -4.94 -12.34
CA LEU A 92 4.98 -4.00 -13.09
C LEU A 92 5.79 -2.74 -13.44
N GLU A 93 6.53 -2.24 -12.45
CA GLU A 93 7.41 -1.09 -12.66
C GLU A 93 8.46 -1.37 -13.73
N GLU A 94 9.09 -2.55 -13.67
CA GLU A 94 10.07 -2.96 -14.68
C GLU A 94 9.45 -3.04 -16.07
N ALA A 95 8.23 -3.58 -16.16
CA ALA A 95 7.54 -3.70 -17.43
C ALA A 95 7.24 -2.32 -18.04
N VAL A 96 6.84 -1.38 -17.20
CA VAL A 96 6.57 0.00 -17.63
C VAL A 96 7.87 0.66 -18.07
N ALA A 97 8.95 0.49 -17.30
CA ALA A 97 10.25 1.10 -17.62
C ALA A 97 10.85 0.52 -18.90
N ALA A 98 10.58 -0.75 -19.20
CA ALA A 98 11.10 -1.41 -20.39
C ALA A 98 10.27 -1.14 -21.65
N ALA A 99 9.09 -0.56 -21.51
CA ALA A 99 8.23 -0.29 -22.66
C ALA A 99 8.86 0.75 -23.58
N PRO A 100 8.73 0.60 -24.91
CA PRO A 100 9.24 1.61 -25.82
C PRO A 100 8.46 2.91 -25.64
N GLU A 101 9.14 4.02 -25.93
CA GLU A 101 8.46 5.32 -25.95
C GLU A 101 7.26 5.26 -26.89
N PRO A 102 6.13 5.83 -26.49
CA PRO A 102 4.98 5.88 -27.39
C PRO A 102 5.33 6.71 -28.61
N MET A 103 4.90 6.24 -29.75
CA MET A 103 5.01 7.01 -30.98
C MET A 103 4.07 8.19 -30.86
N THR A 104 4.63 9.34 -30.72
CA THR A 104 3.82 10.55 -30.76
C THR A 104 3.67 10.88 -32.21
N GLY A 105 2.68 10.75 -32.58
CA GLY A 105 2.57 11.06 -33.96
C GLY A 105 2.69 12.51 -34.12
N GLY A 106 3.18 11.81 -33.30
CA GLY A 106 3.15 12.26 -33.34
C GLY A 106 2.99 12.86 -33.32
N GLY A 107 3.15 12.88 -33.12
CA GLY A 107 3.01 13.34 -33.06
C GLY A 107 2.67 13.97 -33.03
N ASP A 108 2.80 14.10 -33.31
CA ASP A 108 2.30 14.61 -33.28
C ASP A 108 1.45 15.06 -33.04
N HIS A 109 1.38 15.38 -32.76
CA HIS A 109 0.42 15.92 -32.50
C HIS A 109 0.06 16.70 -32.54
N PRO A 110 0.08 16.81 -33.13
CA PRO A 110 -0.48 17.62 -33.11
C PRO A 110 -1.29 18.14 -32.85
N GLY A 111 -1.04 18.16 -32.52
CA GLY A 111 -1.80 18.55 -32.11
C GLY A 111 -2.02 18.78 -31.39
N GLY A 112 -1.58 18.98 -31.27
CA GLY A 112 -1.86 19.17 -30.68
C GLY A 112 -1.85 19.46 -29.83
N VAL A 113 -1.66 19.73 -29.78
CA VAL A 113 -1.78 20.18 -29.11
C VAL A 113 -1.85 20.72 -28.42
N PRO A 114 -1.62 20.91 -28.36
CA PRO A 114 -1.69 21.41 -27.66
C PRO A 114 -1.87 21.91 -26.85
N GLY A 115 -1.53 22.02 -26.73
CA GLY A 115 -1.81 22.35 -26.12
C GLY A 115 -1.83 22.65 -25.19
N LYS A 116 -1.65 22.82 -25.13
CA LYS A 116 -1.81 23.11 -24.43
C LYS A 116 -2.04 23.26 -23.50
N SER A 117 -1.70 23.32 -23.60
CA SER A 117 -1.98 23.57 -22.94
C SER A 117 -2.11 23.69 -21.92
N SER A 118 -1.78 23.71 -21.81
CA SER A 118 -1.97 23.93 -21.03
C SER A 118 -2.05 24.19 -20.11
N PRO A 119 -1.79 24.32 -20.16
CA PRO A 119 -1.89 24.44 -19.34
C PRO A 119 -2.17 24.47 -18.38
N GLY A 120 -1.86 24.36 -18.40
CA GLY A 120 -2.19 24.12 -17.71
C GLY A 120 -2.23 23.66 -16.90
N VAL A 121 -1.81 23.74 -17.07
CA VAL A 121 -1.96 23.19 -16.54
C VAL A 121 -1.88 22.68 -15.68
N THR A 122 -1.55 22.60 -15.63
CA THR A 122 -1.65 22.11 -15.14
C THR A 122 -1.77 21.57 -14.31
N ARG A 123 -1.27 21.38 -14.37
CA ARG A 123 -1.49 20.78 -13.87
C ARG A 123 -1.53 20.23 -12.81
N ARG A 124 -1.24 20.10 -12.94
CA ARG A 124 -1.37 19.48 -12.29
C ARG A 124 -1.47 18.85 -11.40
N HIS A 125 -1.05 18.73 -11.64
CA HIS A 125 -1.28 18.06 -11.15
C HIS A 125 -1.41 17.64 -10.65
#